data_a26625e84ce63594088cf64d2b2a49ff
#
_entry.id   a26625e84ce63594088cf64d2b2a49ff
#
_cell.length_a   1.000
_cell.length_b   1.000
_cell.length_c   1.000
_cell.angle_alpha   90.00
_cell.angle_beta   90.00
_cell.angle_gamma   90.00
#
_symmetry.space_group_name_H-M   'P 1'
#
loop_
_entity.id
_entity.type
_entity.pdbx_description
1 polymer ?
#
loop_
_entity_poly.entity_id
_entity_poly.type
_entity_poly.pdbx_seq_one_letter_code
_entity_poly.pdbx_strand_id
1 'polypeptide(L)'
;KKELFKEDLNHVAEYLIGKKKIEIEETPAELWKNNLDLLIKYNIEDVKLLVEIDNKMGVIDFYDTLRREIGCGWERITSVSYLHDIETYRKAKELNVIIPKVDLKDFKKVEGADVEVLKRGLFSNTIYLDIKQQYPYAIILCNISPETIDNFGEIILDLHLRFKNNFKGIIPQIVEQEIKRRDEVKKQMFEELRINGKTDKYYSLNKIQYSFKVLPNSWYPMFNTEYYCLKDRRLTEAITTFSRKSINWAKNVVEKNGYDILALDTDGLFINSNLQSKEETIQLGIKIQNLINESYKDFLKELGVNSGELQIKFEGIFKTFFMGSKKHYFGQLIYL
;
A
#
# COMPACT_ATOMS: atom_id res chain seq x y z
N LYS A 1 -4.42 6.88 13.92
CA LYS A 1 -5.75 6.47 13.39
C LYS A 1 -6.61 6.14 14.58
N LYS A 2 -7.76 6.84 14.77
CA LYS A 2 -8.81 6.34 15.67
C LYS A 2 -9.43 5.14 14.96
N GLU A 3 -9.26 3.94 15.50
CA GLU A 3 -10.02 2.79 15.06
C GLU A 3 -11.49 3.00 15.43
N LEU A 4 -12.38 2.75 14.48
CA LEU A 4 -13.81 2.70 14.74
C LEU A 4 -14.07 1.46 15.62
N PHE A 5 -14.66 1.66 16.78
CA PHE A 5 -15.02 0.56 17.69
C PHE A 5 -16.05 -0.40 17.08
N LYS A 6 -16.85 0.07 16.10
CA LYS A 6 -17.82 -0.70 15.33
C LYS A 6 -17.92 -0.15 13.91
N GLU A 7 -18.12 -1.03 12.95
CA GLU A 7 -18.25 -0.71 11.52
C GLU A 7 -19.73 -0.67 11.06
N ASP A 8 -20.67 -0.42 11.97
CA ASP A 8 -22.06 -0.21 11.61
C ASP A 8 -22.33 1.22 11.13
N LEU A 9 -23.43 1.40 10.40
CA LEU A 9 -23.80 2.69 9.79
C LEU A 9 -23.88 3.83 10.82
N ASN A 10 -24.36 3.56 12.03
CA ASN A 10 -24.50 4.59 13.06
C ASN A 10 -23.14 5.15 13.49
N HIS A 11 -22.18 4.27 13.81
CA HIS A 11 -20.83 4.66 14.25
C HIS A 11 -20.01 5.29 13.12
N VAL A 12 -20.16 4.76 11.89
CA VAL A 12 -19.49 5.33 10.70
C VAL A 12 -20.04 6.74 10.40
N ALA A 13 -21.34 6.94 10.43
CA ALA A 13 -21.98 8.24 10.20
C ALA A 13 -21.57 9.25 11.28
N GLU A 14 -21.61 8.88 12.56
CA GLU A 14 -21.18 9.75 13.66
C GLU A 14 -19.71 10.16 13.51
N TYR A 15 -18.83 9.22 13.18
CA TYR A 15 -17.41 9.49 13.01
C TYR A 15 -17.12 10.37 11.78
N LEU A 16 -17.74 10.07 10.64
CA LEU A 16 -17.42 10.74 9.38
C LEU A 16 -18.17 12.06 9.20
N ILE A 17 -19.46 12.12 9.52
CA ILE A 17 -20.32 13.26 9.23
C ILE A 17 -20.99 13.89 10.47
N GLY A 18 -20.73 13.36 11.66
CA GLY A 18 -21.26 13.89 12.93
C GLY A 18 -22.77 13.66 13.11
N LYS A 19 -23.35 12.74 12.35
CA LYS A 19 -24.79 12.40 12.38
C LYS A 19 -24.99 10.98 12.89
N LYS A 20 -26.18 10.71 13.45
CA LYS A 20 -26.60 9.40 13.95
C LYS A 20 -27.87 8.94 13.25
N LYS A 21 -28.10 7.64 13.29
CA LYS A 21 -29.36 7.03 12.90
C LYS A 21 -30.48 7.47 13.84
N ILE A 22 -31.72 7.37 13.39
CA ILE A 22 -32.89 7.49 14.26
C ILE A 22 -32.87 6.30 15.24
N GLU A 23 -32.96 6.58 16.52
CA GLU A 23 -33.09 5.53 17.53
C GLU A 23 -34.53 4.96 17.49
N ILE A 24 -34.60 3.65 17.40
CA ILE A 24 -35.85 2.89 17.42
C ILE A 24 -35.76 1.84 18.54
N GLU A 25 -36.84 1.68 19.31
CA GLU A 25 -36.93 0.65 20.36
C GLU A 25 -37.40 -0.69 19.78
N GLU A 26 -38.32 -0.65 18.80
CA GLU A 26 -38.83 -1.82 18.11
C GLU A 26 -37.96 -2.24 16.92
N THR A 27 -38.01 -3.52 16.59
CA THR A 27 -37.32 -4.02 15.38
C THR A 27 -38.04 -3.53 14.11
N PRO A 28 -37.34 -3.44 12.95
CA PRO A 28 -37.98 -3.08 11.69
C PRO A 28 -39.20 -3.96 11.32
N ALA A 29 -39.18 -5.24 11.73
CA ALA A 29 -40.27 -6.17 11.49
C ALA A 29 -41.52 -5.87 12.37
N GLU A 30 -41.32 -5.38 13.57
CA GLU A 30 -42.39 -4.91 14.46
C GLU A 30 -42.94 -3.57 13.99
N LEU A 31 -42.09 -2.63 13.62
CA LEU A 31 -42.48 -1.35 13.04
C LEU A 31 -43.29 -1.51 11.75
N TRP A 32 -42.99 -2.51 10.93
CA TRP A 32 -43.79 -2.83 9.75
C TRP A 32 -45.24 -3.13 10.07
N LYS A 33 -45.53 -3.74 11.22
CA LYS A 33 -46.87 -4.09 11.66
C LYS A 33 -47.52 -2.98 12.47
N ASN A 34 -46.74 -2.27 13.29
CA ASN A 34 -47.27 -1.38 14.32
C ASN A 34 -47.18 0.11 13.95
N ASN A 35 -46.13 0.52 13.20
CA ASN A 35 -45.83 1.92 12.88
C ASN A 35 -45.08 2.07 11.56
N LEU A 36 -45.77 1.92 10.46
CA LEU A 36 -45.22 2.00 9.12
C LEU A 36 -44.58 3.38 8.82
N ASP A 37 -45.17 4.46 9.32
CA ASP A 37 -44.66 5.82 9.09
C ASP A 37 -43.30 6.02 9.73
N LEU A 38 -43.08 5.51 10.94
CA LEU A 38 -41.79 5.55 11.60
C LEU A 38 -40.78 4.69 10.86
N LEU A 39 -41.15 3.50 10.37
CA LEU A 39 -40.29 2.64 9.58
C LEU A 39 -39.84 3.33 8.28
N ILE A 40 -40.76 3.97 7.57
CA ILE A 40 -40.45 4.73 6.35
C ILE A 40 -39.48 5.86 6.66
N LYS A 41 -39.71 6.64 7.71
CA LYS A 41 -38.84 7.73 8.14
C LYS A 41 -37.44 7.21 8.50
N TYR A 42 -37.35 6.12 9.25
CA TYR A 42 -36.11 5.47 9.63
C TYR A 42 -35.29 5.04 8.38
N ASN A 43 -35.96 4.38 7.42
CA ASN A 43 -35.29 3.93 6.19
C ASN A 43 -34.83 5.10 5.33
N ILE A 44 -35.62 6.15 5.18
CA ILE A 44 -35.21 7.36 4.43
C ILE A 44 -33.95 7.99 5.06
N GLU A 45 -33.92 8.06 6.39
CA GLU A 45 -32.74 8.65 7.07
C GLU A 45 -31.49 7.76 6.91
N ASP A 46 -31.61 6.44 6.98
CA ASP A 46 -30.50 5.52 6.70
C ASP A 46 -29.94 5.72 5.29
N VAL A 47 -30.80 5.87 4.28
CA VAL A 47 -30.37 6.15 2.90
C VAL A 47 -29.69 7.52 2.79
N LYS A 48 -30.20 8.56 3.44
CA LYS A 48 -29.57 9.89 3.45
C LYS A 48 -28.19 9.86 4.06
N LEU A 49 -28.01 9.13 5.18
CA LEU A 49 -26.69 8.97 5.80
C LEU A 49 -25.69 8.33 4.84
N LEU A 50 -26.07 7.30 4.08
CA LEU A 50 -25.22 6.68 3.06
C LEU A 50 -24.81 7.67 1.96
N VAL A 51 -25.76 8.45 1.45
CA VAL A 51 -25.49 9.48 0.43
C VAL A 51 -24.53 10.56 0.96
N GLU A 52 -24.74 11.02 2.20
CA GLU A 52 -23.85 12.02 2.80
C GLU A 52 -22.44 11.48 3.07
N ILE A 53 -22.33 10.22 3.48
CA ILE A 53 -21.05 9.53 3.65
C ILE A 53 -20.33 9.44 2.28
N ASP A 54 -21.06 9.03 1.23
CA ASP A 54 -20.47 8.95 -0.11
C ASP A 54 -20.05 10.32 -0.65
N ASN A 55 -20.88 11.36 -0.49
CA ASN A 55 -20.52 12.73 -0.86
C ASN A 55 -19.22 13.20 -0.18
N LYS A 56 -18.96 12.76 1.06
CA LYS A 56 -17.74 13.11 1.78
C LYS A 56 -16.55 12.24 1.39
N MET A 57 -16.75 10.94 1.20
CA MET A 57 -15.69 9.97 0.96
C MET A 57 -15.39 9.74 -0.51
N GLY A 58 -16.40 9.86 -1.39
CA GLY A 58 -16.30 9.59 -2.81
C GLY A 58 -16.06 8.11 -3.14
N VAL A 59 -16.72 7.21 -2.43
CA VAL A 59 -16.57 5.76 -2.57
C VAL A 59 -17.04 5.28 -3.94
N ILE A 60 -18.20 5.78 -4.39
CA ILE A 60 -18.74 5.45 -5.73
C ILE A 60 -17.81 5.94 -6.82
N ASP A 61 -17.32 7.18 -6.75
CA ASP A 61 -16.36 7.74 -7.71
C ASP A 61 -15.06 6.93 -7.75
N PHE A 62 -14.59 6.48 -6.58
CA PHE A 62 -13.41 5.62 -6.47
C PHE A 62 -13.60 4.30 -7.24
N TYR A 63 -14.69 3.59 -6.98
CA TYR A 63 -14.96 2.31 -7.67
C TYR A 63 -15.32 2.49 -9.14
N ASP A 64 -16.00 3.58 -9.53
CA ASP A 64 -16.26 3.85 -10.96
C ASP A 64 -14.96 4.13 -11.74
N THR A 65 -14.01 4.81 -11.10
CA THR A 65 -12.68 5.02 -11.68
C THR A 65 -11.97 3.68 -11.89
N LEU A 66 -11.91 2.83 -10.88
CA LEU A 66 -11.32 1.49 -11.00
C LEU A 66 -12.03 0.67 -12.10
N ARG A 67 -13.35 0.68 -12.11
CA ARG A 67 -14.17 -0.04 -13.08
C ARG A 67 -13.84 0.35 -14.52
N ARG A 68 -13.73 1.65 -14.78
CA ARG A 68 -13.40 2.17 -16.11
C ARG A 68 -11.98 1.79 -16.54
N GLU A 69 -11.02 1.90 -15.65
CA GLU A 69 -9.62 1.56 -15.92
C GLU A 69 -9.42 0.05 -16.15
N ILE A 70 -10.02 -0.77 -15.28
CA ILE A 70 -9.94 -2.22 -15.41
C ILE A 70 -10.84 -2.73 -16.53
N GLY A 71 -11.92 -2.02 -16.88
CA GLY A 71 -12.89 -2.45 -17.88
C GLY A 71 -13.75 -3.62 -17.40
N CYS A 72 -14.30 -3.52 -16.19
CA CYS A 72 -15.16 -4.53 -15.56
C CYS A 72 -16.56 -4.00 -15.24
N GLY A 73 -17.48 -4.89 -14.85
CA GLY A 73 -18.81 -4.51 -14.35
C GLY A 73 -18.79 -4.10 -12.88
N TRP A 74 -19.93 -3.58 -12.39
CA TRP A 74 -20.10 -3.20 -10.98
C TRP A 74 -20.18 -4.41 -10.05
N GLU A 75 -20.63 -5.55 -10.53
CA GLU A 75 -21.02 -6.72 -9.72
C GLU A 75 -19.82 -7.30 -8.95
N ARG A 76 -18.61 -7.14 -9.45
CA ARG A 76 -17.39 -7.73 -8.87
C ARG A 76 -16.27 -6.72 -8.65
N ILE A 77 -16.56 -5.43 -8.71
CA ILE A 77 -15.54 -4.36 -8.58
C ILE A 77 -14.81 -4.38 -7.22
N THR A 78 -15.45 -4.87 -6.18
CA THR A 78 -14.84 -5.01 -4.84
C THR A 78 -13.96 -6.25 -4.68
N SER A 79 -13.99 -7.18 -5.65
CA SER A 79 -13.17 -8.39 -5.65
C SER A 79 -11.80 -8.12 -6.26
N VAL A 80 -10.80 -7.89 -5.42
CA VAL A 80 -9.42 -7.56 -5.85
C VAL A 80 -8.83 -8.67 -6.73
N SER A 81 -9.06 -9.95 -6.40
CA SER A 81 -8.59 -11.08 -7.25
C SER A 81 -9.18 -11.03 -8.65
N TYR A 82 -10.45 -10.68 -8.77
CA TYR A 82 -11.10 -10.53 -10.07
C TYR A 82 -10.52 -9.38 -10.91
N LEU A 83 -10.18 -8.26 -10.26
CA LEU A 83 -9.53 -7.13 -10.95
C LEU A 83 -8.16 -7.55 -11.52
N HIS A 84 -7.35 -8.21 -10.71
CA HIS A 84 -6.04 -8.71 -11.15
C HIS A 84 -6.15 -9.83 -12.20
N ASP A 85 -7.16 -10.70 -12.13
CA ASP A 85 -7.43 -11.67 -13.20
C ASP A 85 -7.67 -10.98 -14.54
N ILE A 86 -8.51 -9.92 -14.57
CA ILE A 86 -8.78 -9.17 -15.81
C ILE A 86 -7.50 -8.56 -16.38
N GLU A 87 -6.69 -7.91 -15.56
CA GLU A 87 -5.42 -7.30 -16.01
C GLU A 87 -4.45 -8.37 -16.51
N THR A 88 -4.35 -9.50 -15.80
CA THR A 88 -3.51 -10.63 -16.18
C THR A 88 -3.95 -11.24 -17.52
N TYR A 89 -5.24 -11.52 -17.70
CA TYR A 89 -5.74 -12.07 -18.98
C TYR A 89 -5.62 -11.07 -20.14
N ARG A 90 -5.81 -9.77 -19.87
CA ARG A 90 -5.58 -8.72 -20.87
C ARG A 90 -4.13 -8.69 -21.32
N LYS A 91 -3.19 -8.70 -20.36
CA LYS A 91 -1.75 -8.70 -20.66
C LYS A 91 -1.34 -10.01 -21.37
N ALA A 92 -1.84 -11.14 -20.93
CA ALA A 92 -1.59 -12.42 -21.59
C ALA A 92 -2.07 -12.43 -23.06
N LYS A 93 -3.26 -11.87 -23.32
CA LYS A 93 -3.79 -11.71 -24.69
C LYS A 93 -2.90 -10.76 -25.53
N GLU A 94 -2.46 -9.63 -24.96
CA GLU A 94 -1.54 -8.69 -25.60
C GLU A 94 -0.21 -9.38 -26.00
N LEU A 95 0.31 -10.23 -25.14
CA LEU A 95 1.56 -10.98 -25.34
C LEU A 95 1.36 -12.28 -26.15
N ASN A 96 0.13 -12.63 -26.50
CA ASN A 96 -0.24 -13.87 -27.17
C ASN A 96 0.22 -15.13 -26.40
N VAL A 97 0.05 -15.13 -25.08
CA VAL A 97 0.37 -16.27 -24.19
C VAL A 97 -0.90 -16.82 -23.54
N ILE A 98 -0.87 -18.10 -23.21
CA ILE A 98 -1.96 -18.81 -22.56
C ILE A 98 -1.65 -18.91 -21.06
N ILE A 99 -2.60 -18.50 -20.21
CA ILE A 99 -2.51 -18.70 -18.78
C ILE A 99 -2.87 -20.15 -18.45
N PRO A 100 -1.95 -20.94 -17.87
CA PRO A 100 -2.24 -22.30 -17.49
C PRO A 100 -3.21 -22.34 -16.29
N LYS A 101 -4.03 -23.37 -16.21
CA LYS A 101 -4.81 -23.66 -15.01
C LYS A 101 -3.85 -24.17 -13.93
N VAL A 102 -3.73 -23.43 -12.84
CA VAL A 102 -2.91 -23.81 -11.68
C VAL A 102 -3.81 -24.41 -10.61
N ASP A 103 -3.56 -25.67 -10.26
CA ASP A 103 -4.26 -26.38 -9.18
C ASP A 103 -3.31 -26.53 -7.98
N LEU A 104 -3.26 -25.50 -7.13
CA LEU A 104 -2.50 -25.55 -5.90
C LEU A 104 -3.43 -25.87 -4.73
N LYS A 105 -3.16 -26.98 -4.04
CA LYS A 105 -3.96 -27.44 -2.89
C LYS A 105 -3.40 -27.00 -1.53
N ASP A 106 -2.14 -26.55 -1.45
CA ASP A 106 -1.47 -26.24 -0.19
C ASP A 106 -1.23 -24.73 -0.02
N PHE A 107 -2.14 -24.06 0.69
CA PHE A 107 -1.97 -22.68 1.14
C PHE A 107 -1.32 -22.66 2.53
N LYS A 108 0.01 -22.59 2.58
CA LYS A 108 0.74 -22.43 3.84
C LYS A 108 0.92 -20.95 4.15
N LYS A 109 0.94 -20.60 5.44
CA LYS A 109 1.25 -19.26 5.89
C LYS A 109 2.68 -18.88 5.47
N VAL A 110 2.83 -17.74 4.80
CA VAL A 110 4.13 -17.15 4.44
C VAL A 110 4.57 -16.22 5.56
N GLU A 111 5.87 -16.21 5.85
CA GLU A 111 6.45 -15.26 6.79
C GLU A 111 6.33 -13.83 6.25
N GLY A 112 5.81 -12.94 7.08
CA GLY A 112 5.61 -11.53 6.71
C GLY A 112 6.90 -10.73 6.67
N ALA A 113 6.77 -9.43 6.45
CA ALA A 113 7.87 -8.48 6.55
C ALA A 113 8.31 -8.28 8.01
N ASP A 114 9.55 -7.81 8.18
CA ASP A 114 10.15 -7.60 9.49
C ASP A 114 9.55 -6.40 10.22
N VAL A 115 9.32 -6.60 11.53
CA VAL A 115 9.06 -5.53 12.48
C VAL A 115 9.98 -5.73 13.66
N GLU A 116 10.89 -4.81 13.90
CA GLU A 116 11.87 -4.89 14.97
C GLU A 116 11.82 -3.61 15.83
N VAL A 117 11.81 -3.78 17.14
CA VAL A 117 11.95 -2.67 18.10
C VAL A 117 13.31 -2.81 18.78
N LEU A 118 14.23 -1.92 18.45
CA LEU A 118 15.59 -1.91 18.98
C LEU A 118 15.67 -1.14 20.30
N LYS A 119 14.93 -0.03 20.39
CA LYS A 119 14.90 0.82 21.60
C LYS A 119 13.47 1.20 21.97
N ARG A 120 13.15 1.07 23.24
CA ARG A 120 11.86 1.49 23.81
C ARG A 120 12.04 2.78 24.60
N GLY A 121 11.01 3.59 24.63
CA GLY A 121 11.02 4.84 25.41
C GLY A 121 10.39 6.00 24.69
N LEU A 122 10.67 7.19 25.24
CA LEU A 122 10.23 8.47 24.67
C LEU A 122 11.45 9.16 24.03
N PHE A 123 11.30 9.54 22.77
CA PHE A 123 12.36 10.16 21.97
C PHE A 123 11.89 11.50 21.41
N SER A 124 12.82 12.41 21.19
CA SER A 124 12.57 13.71 20.57
C SER A 124 13.21 13.76 19.17
N ASN A 125 12.58 14.52 18.26
CA ASN A 125 13.08 14.76 16.91
C ASN A 125 13.49 13.48 16.18
N THR A 126 12.59 12.47 16.21
CA THR A 126 12.81 11.18 15.53
C THR A 126 12.58 11.33 14.04
N ILE A 127 13.58 10.95 13.25
CA ILE A 127 13.50 10.90 11.78
C ILE A 127 12.72 9.67 11.36
N TYR A 128 11.77 9.84 10.42
CA TYR A 128 11.03 8.75 9.80
C TYR A 128 11.34 8.68 8.31
N LEU A 129 11.86 7.55 7.88
CA LEU A 129 12.10 7.20 6.49
C LEU A 129 11.23 6.01 6.10
N ASP A 130 10.80 5.95 4.82
CA ASP A 130 9.91 4.92 4.30
C ASP A 130 10.33 4.50 2.89
N ILE A 131 10.38 3.19 2.60
CA ILE A 131 10.75 2.69 1.28
C ILE A 131 9.56 2.87 0.34
N LYS A 132 9.76 3.65 -0.71
CA LYS A 132 8.72 3.98 -1.70
C LYS A 132 8.16 2.73 -2.35
N GLN A 133 6.86 2.44 -2.12
CA GLN A 133 6.15 1.35 -2.80
C GLN A 133 6.94 0.01 -2.79
N GLN A 134 7.45 -0.38 -1.65
CA GLN A 134 8.40 -1.48 -1.49
C GLN A 134 7.94 -2.78 -2.19
N TYR A 135 6.69 -3.22 -1.99
CA TYR A 135 6.19 -4.46 -2.61
C TYR A 135 6.04 -4.37 -4.13
N PRO A 136 5.44 -3.33 -4.72
CA PRO A 136 5.43 -3.12 -6.16
C PRO A 136 6.84 -3.09 -6.77
N TYR A 137 7.78 -2.39 -6.13
CA TYR A 137 9.17 -2.35 -6.62
C TYR A 137 9.91 -3.68 -6.46
N ALA A 138 9.61 -4.50 -5.44
CA ALA A 138 10.09 -5.87 -5.36
C ALA A 138 9.69 -6.69 -6.59
N ILE A 139 8.40 -6.59 -6.99
CA ILE A 139 7.87 -7.29 -8.17
C ILE A 139 8.60 -6.84 -9.45
N ILE A 140 8.76 -5.54 -9.64
CA ILE A 140 9.38 -4.98 -10.86
C ILE A 140 10.87 -5.28 -10.93
N LEU A 141 11.61 -4.99 -9.85
CA LEU A 141 13.07 -5.09 -9.81
C LEU A 141 13.56 -6.54 -9.86
N CYS A 142 12.90 -7.43 -9.12
CA CYS A 142 13.26 -8.84 -9.07
C CYS A 142 12.52 -9.68 -10.13
N ASN A 143 11.76 -9.04 -11.03
CA ASN A 143 11.04 -9.71 -12.09
C ASN A 143 10.13 -10.85 -11.58
N ILE A 144 9.41 -10.60 -10.46
CA ILE A 144 8.63 -11.62 -9.76
C ILE A 144 7.36 -11.95 -10.54
N SER A 145 7.34 -13.12 -11.19
CA SER A 145 6.21 -13.64 -11.95
C SER A 145 6.34 -15.18 -12.04
N PRO A 146 5.25 -15.95 -12.19
CA PRO A 146 5.35 -17.41 -12.22
C PRO A 146 6.27 -17.96 -13.31
N GLU A 147 6.23 -17.36 -14.52
CA GLU A 147 7.01 -17.78 -15.68
C GLU A 147 8.49 -17.39 -15.61
N THR A 148 8.85 -16.49 -14.68
CA THR A 148 10.24 -16.07 -14.48
C THR A 148 10.95 -16.82 -13.35
N ILE A 149 10.22 -17.59 -12.53
CA ILE A 149 10.84 -18.46 -11.53
C ILE A 149 11.68 -19.53 -12.21
N ASP A 150 12.96 -19.64 -11.83
CA ASP A 150 13.89 -20.60 -12.39
C ASP A 150 15.02 -20.92 -11.43
N ASN A 151 15.39 -22.20 -11.29
CA ASN A 151 16.47 -22.63 -10.39
C ASN A 151 17.85 -22.05 -10.79
N PHE A 152 17.98 -21.59 -12.03
CA PHE A 152 19.20 -21.00 -12.59
C PHE A 152 19.04 -19.50 -12.88
N GLY A 153 17.94 -18.87 -12.43
CA GLY A 153 17.67 -17.45 -12.59
C GLY A 153 18.80 -16.59 -12.03
N GLU A 154 19.10 -15.48 -12.68
CA GLU A 154 20.24 -14.60 -12.37
C GLU A 154 19.90 -13.67 -11.18
N ILE A 155 18.62 -13.36 -10.97
CA ILE A 155 18.16 -12.59 -9.81
C ILE A 155 17.95 -13.55 -8.65
N ILE A 156 18.71 -13.38 -7.56
CA ILE A 156 18.78 -14.31 -6.44
C ILE A 156 18.30 -13.66 -5.15
N LEU A 157 17.07 -13.96 -4.75
CA LEU A 157 16.55 -13.55 -3.45
C LEU A 157 16.89 -14.56 -2.35
N ASP A 158 16.85 -15.85 -2.69
CA ASP A 158 17.25 -16.96 -1.83
C ASP A 158 17.61 -18.16 -2.72
N LEU A 159 18.12 -19.26 -2.12
CA LEU A 159 18.52 -20.47 -2.85
C LEU A 159 17.39 -21.06 -3.72
N HIS A 160 16.15 -20.97 -3.22
CA HIS A 160 14.95 -21.48 -3.90
C HIS A 160 14.06 -20.37 -4.52
N LEU A 161 14.47 -19.11 -4.40
CA LEU A 161 13.77 -17.92 -4.91
C LEU A 161 14.67 -17.19 -5.91
N ARG A 162 14.70 -17.70 -7.13
CA ARG A 162 15.51 -17.17 -8.22
C ARG A 162 14.61 -16.85 -9.41
N PHE A 163 14.94 -15.77 -10.12
CA PHE A 163 14.16 -15.25 -11.23
C PHE A 163 15.03 -14.96 -12.44
N LYS A 164 14.52 -15.25 -13.63
CA LYS A 164 15.16 -14.88 -14.91
C LYS A 164 15.15 -13.37 -15.10
N ASN A 165 16.16 -12.84 -15.76
CA ASN A 165 16.23 -11.43 -16.16
C ASN A 165 16.30 -11.20 -17.69
N ASN A 166 16.28 -12.27 -18.49
CA ASN A 166 16.39 -12.22 -19.95
C ASN A 166 15.10 -11.80 -20.68
N PHE A 167 13.98 -11.79 -19.98
CA PHE A 167 12.68 -11.23 -20.43
C PHE A 167 11.90 -10.71 -19.24
N LYS A 168 10.95 -9.80 -19.47
CA LYS A 168 10.11 -9.23 -18.42
C LYS A 168 8.83 -10.04 -18.25
N GLY A 169 8.56 -10.51 -17.03
CA GLY A 169 7.37 -11.26 -16.67
C GLY A 169 6.07 -10.47 -16.85
N ILE A 170 4.94 -11.18 -16.91
CA ILE A 170 3.60 -10.58 -17.08
C ILE A 170 3.28 -9.65 -15.92
N ILE A 171 3.47 -10.12 -14.67
CA ILE A 171 3.12 -9.35 -13.48
C ILE A 171 3.96 -8.08 -13.35
N PRO A 172 5.30 -8.11 -13.48
CA PRO A 172 6.14 -6.89 -13.50
C PRO A 172 5.70 -5.88 -14.56
N GLN A 173 5.28 -6.32 -15.75
CA GLN A 173 4.79 -5.41 -16.79
C GLN A 173 3.48 -4.72 -16.37
N ILE A 174 2.55 -5.45 -15.76
CA ILE A 174 1.27 -4.88 -15.28
C ILE A 174 1.53 -3.86 -14.17
N VAL A 175 2.29 -4.26 -13.13
CA VAL A 175 2.60 -3.40 -11.97
C VAL A 175 3.32 -2.12 -12.40
N GLU A 176 4.25 -2.21 -13.36
CA GLU A 176 4.92 -1.02 -13.92
C GLU A 176 3.94 -0.08 -14.63
N GLN A 177 3.00 -0.63 -15.41
CA GLN A 177 1.96 0.18 -16.06
C GLN A 177 1.03 0.85 -15.05
N GLU A 178 0.62 0.14 -13.98
CA GLU A 178 -0.18 0.70 -12.89
C GLU A 178 0.52 1.87 -12.19
N ILE A 179 1.81 1.71 -11.85
CA ILE A 179 2.61 2.77 -11.24
C ILE A 179 2.75 3.98 -12.19
N LYS A 180 3.05 3.73 -13.47
CA LYS A 180 3.19 4.79 -14.47
C LYS A 180 1.90 5.60 -14.62
N ARG A 181 0.74 4.93 -14.72
CA ARG A 181 -0.57 5.62 -14.78
C ARG A 181 -0.79 6.50 -13.56
N ARG A 182 -0.50 5.97 -12.38
CA ARG A 182 -0.61 6.74 -11.14
C ARG A 182 0.29 7.97 -11.13
N ASP A 183 1.54 7.83 -11.55
CA ASP A 183 2.51 8.93 -11.56
C ASP A 183 2.12 10.01 -12.59
N GLU A 184 1.54 9.63 -13.73
CA GLU A 184 0.98 10.57 -14.73
C GLU A 184 -0.18 11.39 -14.14
N VAL A 185 -1.13 10.72 -13.44
CA VAL A 185 -2.24 11.42 -12.76
C VAL A 185 -1.73 12.34 -11.66
N LYS A 186 -0.76 11.88 -10.86
CA LYS A 186 -0.14 12.71 -9.82
C LYS A 186 0.54 13.95 -10.42
N LYS A 187 1.23 13.80 -11.52
CA LYS A 187 1.86 14.93 -12.23
C LYS A 187 0.81 15.98 -12.64
N GLN A 188 -0.30 15.54 -13.24
CA GLN A 188 -1.41 16.42 -13.60
C GLN A 188 -2.04 17.09 -12.38
N MET A 189 -2.22 16.35 -11.28
CA MET A 189 -2.76 16.88 -10.02
C MET A 189 -1.86 17.96 -9.41
N PHE A 190 -0.55 17.76 -9.39
CA PHE A 190 0.39 18.76 -8.87
C PHE A 190 0.52 19.98 -9.79
N GLU A 191 0.41 19.78 -11.11
CA GLU A 191 0.38 20.88 -12.05
C GLU A 191 -0.88 21.74 -11.86
N GLU A 192 -2.06 21.11 -11.71
CA GLU A 192 -3.31 21.80 -11.39
C GLU A 192 -3.20 22.59 -10.09
N LEU A 193 -2.65 21.95 -9.02
CA LEU A 193 -2.42 22.61 -7.75
C LEU A 193 -1.53 23.85 -7.86
N ARG A 194 -0.47 23.75 -8.66
CA ARG A 194 0.51 24.84 -8.86
C ARG A 194 -0.09 26.01 -9.62
N ILE A 195 -0.92 25.76 -10.63
CA ILE A 195 -1.46 26.79 -11.53
C ILE A 195 -2.74 27.39 -10.97
N ASN A 196 -3.68 26.55 -10.54
CA ASN A 196 -5.06 26.93 -10.24
C ASN A 196 -5.44 26.74 -8.77
N GLY A 197 -4.54 26.17 -7.96
CA GLY A 197 -4.83 25.83 -6.56
C GLY A 197 -5.67 24.55 -6.42
N LYS A 198 -6.38 24.44 -5.31
CA LYS A 198 -7.25 23.28 -4.99
C LYS A 198 -8.63 23.44 -5.63
N THR A 199 -8.71 23.22 -6.94
CA THR A 199 -9.95 23.22 -7.74
C THR A 199 -10.69 21.87 -7.64
N ASP A 200 -11.91 21.79 -8.17
CA ASP A 200 -12.65 20.52 -8.32
C ASP A 200 -11.86 19.51 -9.15
N LYS A 201 -11.13 19.99 -10.16
CA LYS A 201 -10.23 19.16 -10.97
C LYS A 201 -9.08 18.58 -10.13
N TYR A 202 -8.47 19.38 -9.23
CA TYR A 202 -7.47 18.88 -8.28
C TYR A 202 -8.03 17.76 -7.42
N TYR A 203 -9.23 17.96 -6.84
CA TYR A 203 -9.85 16.94 -6.00
C TYR A 203 -10.22 15.67 -6.78
N SER A 204 -10.70 15.81 -8.02
CA SER A 204 -10.97 14.68 -8.91
C SER A 204 -9.70 13.89 -9.22
N LEU A 205 -8.62 14.56 -9.63
CA LEU A 205 -7.32 13.92 -9.89
C LEU A 205 -6.76 13.23 -8.63
N ASN A 206 -6.96 13.83 -7.45
CA ASN A 206 -6.54 13.23 -6.20
C ASN A 206 -7.30 11.93 -5.89
N LYS A 207 -8.62 11.88 -6.14
CA LYS A 207 -9.42 10.64 -6.03
C LYS A 207 -8.91 9.58 -7.00
N ILE A 208 -8.67 9.92 -8.25
CA ILE A 208 -8.17 9.02 -9.30
C ILE A 208 -6.78 8.45 -8.92
N GLN A 209 -5.82 9.27 -8.53
CA GLN A 209 -4.48 8.77 -8.14
C GLN A 209 -4.54 7.86 -6.90
N TYR A 210 -5.50 8.08 -6.00
CA TYR A 210 -5.71 7.23 -4.86
C TYR A 210 -6.25 5.85 -5.26
N SER A 211 -7.18 5.79 -6.24
CA SER A 211 -7.67 4.55 -6.82
C SER A 211 -6.52 3.71 -7.40
N PHE A 212 -5.61 4.35 -8.14
CA PHE A 212 -4.41 3.70 -8.67
C PHE A 212 -3.34 3.34 -7.63
N LYS A 213 -3.44 3.80 -6.38
CA LYS A 213 -2.56 3.37 -5.30
C LYS A 213 -2.89 1.95 -4.81
N VAL A 214 -4.16 1.56 -4.90
CA VAL A 214 -4.65 0.31 -4.32
C VAL A 214 -4.15 -0.90 -5.12
N LEU A 215 -4.24 -0.87 -6.45
CA LEU A 215 -3.90 -2.00 -7.31
C LEU A 215 -2.44 -2.49 -7.13
N PRO A 216 -1.39 -1.65 -7.31
CA PRO A 216 -0.02 -2.13 -7.18
C PRO A 216 0.31 -2.74 -5.81
N ASN A 217 -0.34 -2.25 -4.75
CA ASN A 217 -0.10 -2.76 -3.39
C ASN A 217 -0.90 -4.03 -3.07
N SER A 218 -1.93 -4.32 -3.84
CA SER A 218 -2.79 -5.48 -3.62
C SER A 218 -2.29 -6.77 -4.31
N TRP A 219 -1.24 -6.72 -5.12
CA TRP A 219 -0.64 -7.90 -5.74
C TRP A 219 -0.09 -8.90 -4.73
N TYR A 220 0.56 -8.42 -3.67
CA TYR A 220 1.19 -9.28 -2.66
C TYR A 220 0.26 -10.36 -2.08
N PRO A 221 -0.96 -10.05 -1.56
CA PRO A 221 -1.84 -11.06 -1.03
C PRO A 221 -2.42 -11.98 -2.11
N MET A 222 -2.49 -11.54 -3.37
CA MET A 222 -3.14 -12.31 -4.45
C MET A 222 -2.41 -13.60 -4.79
N PHE A 223 -1.10 -13.60 -4.75
CA PHE A 223 -0.31 -14.81 -5.08
C PHE A 223 -0.51 -15.96 -4.11
N ASN A 224 -1.01 -15.69 -2.89
CA ASN A 224 -1.30 -16.71 -1.88
C ASN A 224 -2.81 -16.89 -1.64
N THR A 225 -3.65 -16.59 -2.63
CA THR A 225 -5.10 -16.84 -2.59
C THR A 225 -5.51 -17.88 -3.62
N GLU A 226 -6.49 -18.70 -3.29
CA GLU A 226 -7.02 -19.72 -4.20
C GLU A 226 -7.81 -19.14 -5.39
N TYR A 227 -8.22 -17.89 -5.31
CA TYR A 227 -9.10 -17.23 -6.28
C TYR A 227 -8.36 -16.54 -7.43
N TYR A 228 -7.03 -16.44 -7.39
CA TYR A 228 -6.24 -15.77 -8.42
C TYR A 228 -5.68 -16.79 -9.45
N CYS A 229 -5.73 -16.44 -10.74
CA CYS A 229 -5.36 -17.36 -11.83
C CYS A 229 -3.86 -17.72 -11.85
N LEU A 230 -2.96 -16.82 -11.42
CA LEU A 230 -1.51 -17.05 -11.35
C LEU A 230 -1.02 -17.20 -9.90
N LYS A 231 -1.82 -17.83 -9.04
CA LYS A 231 -1.43 -18.10 -7.67
C LYS A 231 -0.16 -18.93 -7.58
N ASP A 232 0.82 -18.44 -6.83
CA ASP A 232 2.04 -19.14 -6.48
C ASP A 232 2.62 -18.54 -5.19
N ARG A 233 2.63 -19.33 -4.12
CA ARG A 233 3.13 -18.91 -2.80
C ARG A 233 4.58 -18.40 -2.84
N ARG A 234 5.41 -18.95 -3.73
CA ARG A 234 6.80 -18.52 -3.87
C ARG A 234 6.92 -17.04 -4.25
N LEU A 235 5.93 -16.49 -4.98
CA LEU A 235 5.93 -15.05 -5.32
C LEU A 235 5.67 -14.20 -4.08
N THR A 236 4.74 -14.60 -3.21
CA THR A 236 4.51 -13.93 -1.93
C THR A 236 5.76 -13.96 -1.05
N GLU A 237 6.42 -15.11 -0.96
CA GLU A 237 7.66 -15.31 -0.21
C GLU A 237 8.81 -14.47 -0.78
N ALA A 238 8.93 -14.38 -2.10
CA ALA A 238 9.92 -13.55 -2.77
C ALA A 238 9.75 -12.05 -2.43
N ILE A 239 8.51 -11.54 -2.46
CA ILE A 239 8.22 -10.13 -2.12
C ILE A 239 8.62 -9.83 -0.68
N THR A 240 8.24 -10.68 0.28
CA THR A 240 8.59 -10.46 1.69
C THR A 240 10.09 -10.65 1.96
N THR A 241 10.75 -11.57 1.24
CA THR A 241 12.20 -11.75 1.33
C THR A 241 12.94 -10.52 0.82
N PHE A 242 12.54 -9.97 -0.33
CA PHE A 242 13.08 -8.70 -0.82
C PHE A 242 12.85 -7.56 0.18
N SER A 243 11.64 -7.48 0.74
CA SER A 243 11.28 -6.46 1.74
C SER A 243 12.18 -6.54 2.97
N ARG A 244 12.36 -7.71 3.55
CA ARG A 244 13.27 -7.94 4.68
C ARG A 244 14.72 -7.58 4.33
N LYS A 245 15.21 -8.01 3.18
CA LYS A 245 16.58 -7.71 2.74
C LYS A 245 16.80 -6.21 2.54
N SER A 246 15.88 -5.51 1.90
CA SER A 246 16.01 -4.08 1.59
C SER A 246 15.97 -3.20 2.85
N ILE A 247 15.09 -3.49 3.81
CA ILE A 247 15.04 -2.70 5.05
C ILE A 247 16.24 -3.01 5.96
N ASN A 248 16.70 -4.27 6.01
CA ASN A 248 17.90 -4.64 6.76
C ASN A 248 19.17 -4.07 6.13
N TRP A 249 19.21 -3.93 4.80
CA TRP A 249 20.30 -3.21 4.13
C TRP A 249 20.35 -1.74 4.57
N ALA A 250 19.20 -1.05 4.54
CA ALA A 250 19.11 0.33 5.02
C ALA A 250 19.52 0.46 6.48
N LYS A 251 19.06 -0.45 7.36
CA LYS A 251 19.50 -0.54 8.75
C LYS A 251 21.02 -0.60 8.86
N ASN A 252 21.66 -1.53 8.16
CA ASN A 252 23.10 -1.72 8.20
C ASN A 252 23.86 -0.48 7.73
N VAL A 253 23.38 0.22 6.71
CA VAL A 253 23.98 1.46 6.21
C VAL A 253 23.92 2.56 7.28
N VAL A 254 22.76 2.72 7.94
CA VAL A 254 22.55 3.71 8.99
C VAL A 254 23.45 3.43 10.20
N GLU A 255 23.52 2.18 10.67
CA GLU A 255 24.34 1.76 11.81
C GLU A 255 25.83 1.91 11.54
N LYS A 256 26.31 1.51 10.34
CA LYS A 256 27.71 1.67 9.92
C LYS A 256 28.16 3.13 9.89
N ASN A 257 27.24 4.07 9.68
CA ASN A 257 27.51 5.51 9.71
C ASN A 257 27.30 6.15 11.08
N GLY A 258 27.12 5.35 12.14
CA GLY A 258 27.05 5.81 13.52
C GLY A 258 25.71 6.42 13.93
N TYR A 259 24.65 6.23 13.14
CA TYR A 259 23.31 6.72 13.50
C TYR A 259 22.51 5.69 14.31
N ASP A 260 21.67 6.17 15.18
CA ASP A 260 20.97 5.40 16.19
C ASP A 260 19.55 5.05 15.75
N ILE A 261 19.30 3.77 15.48
CA ILE A 261 17.99 3.26 15.02
C ILE A 261 17.13 2.87 16.22
N LEU A 262 15.88 3.30 16.21
CA LEU A 262 14.87 2.99 17.23
C LEU A 262 14.04 1.77 16.88
N ALA A 263 13.59 1.70 15.64
CA ALA A 263 12.75 0.61 15.16
C ALA A 263 12.73 0.49 13.64
N LEU A 264 12.34 -0.69 13.18
CA LEU A 264 11.94 -1.01 11.80
C LEU A 264 10.47 -1.43 11.80
N ASP A 265 9.72 -1.01 10.78
CA ASP A 265 8.34 -1.45 10.59
C ASP A 265 8.04 -1.66 9.12
N THR A 266 8.22 -2.88 8.63
CA THR A 266 7.95 -3.33 7.25
C THR A 266 8.83 -2.61 6.21
N ASP A 267 8.52 -1.37 5.89
CA ASP A 267 9.16 -0.45 4.95
C ASP A 267 9.67 0.83 5.62
N GLY A 268 9.33 1.03 6.89
CA GLY A 268 9.64 2.21 7.68
C GLY A 268 10.86 2.05 8.59
N LEU A 269 11.67 3.11 8.68
CA LEU A 269 12.84 3.20 9.52
C LEU A 269 12.74 4.42 10.44
N PHE A 270 12.83 4.20 11.76
CA PHE A 270 12.79 5.25 12.79
C PHE A 270 14.18 5.45 13.37
N ILE A 271 14.71 6.68 13.27
CA ILE A 271 16.08 7.01 13.65
C ILE A 271 16.05 8.14 14.68
N ASN A 272 16.78 7.97 15.78
CA ASN A 272 17.00 9.01 16.75
C ASN A 272 18.00 10.04 16.20
N SER A 273 17.57 11.30 16.06
CA SER A 273 18.49 12.32 15.55
C SER A 273 19.54 12.74 16.59
N ASN A 274 19.22 12.60 17.88
CA ASN A 274 19.99 13.17 18.99
C ASN A 274 20.20 14.70 18.91
N LEU A 275 19.35 15.39 18.10
CA LEU A 275 19.41 16.84 17.86
C LEU A 275 18.22 17.56 18.50
N GLN A 276 18.44 18.82 18.89
CA GLN A 276 17.37 19.65 19.43
C GLN A 276 16.72 20.54 18.36
N SER A 277 17.48 20.91 17.34
CA SER A 277 17.01 21.76 16.23
C SER A 277 16.21 20.93 15.20
N LYS A 278 15.04 21.46 14.81
CA LYS A 278 14.22 20.90 13.73
C LYS A 278 14.95 20.97 12.39
N GLU A 279 15.56 22.09 12.10
CA GLU A 279 16.27 22.36 10.86
C GLU A 279 17.46 21.43 10.67
N GLU A 280 18.26 21.23 11.71
CA GLU A 280 19.37 20.27 11.69
C GLU A 280 18.87 18.83 11.53
N THR A 281 17.75 18.49 12.18
CA THR A 281 17.13 17.16 12.04
C THR A 281 16.63 16.90 10.62
N ILE A 282 16.06 17.91 9.95
CA ILE A 282 15.65 17.80 8.54
C ILE A 282 16.88 17.55 7.66
N GLN A 283 17.95 18.34 7.83
CA GLN A 283 19.18 18.16 7.05
C GLN A 283 19.79 16.78 7.27
N LEU A 284 19.79 16.29 8.50
CA LEU A 284 20.24 14.94 8.82
C LEU A 284 19.37 13.87 8.16
N GLY A 285 18.04 14.03 8.19
CA GLY A 285 17.09 13.10 7.53
C GLY A 285 17.34 13.01 6.03
N ILE A 286 17.52 14.14 5.35
CA ILE A 286 17.85 14.21 3.93
C ILE A 286 19.22 13.56 3.64
N LYS A 287 20.23 13.82 4.50
CA LYS A 287 21.56 13.21 4.37
C LYS A 287 21.49 11.69 4.46
N ILE A 288 20.77 11.16 5.46
CA ILE A 288 20.61 9.70 5.65
C ILE A 288 19.83 9.10 4.48
N GLN A 289 18.76 9.74 4.01
CA GLN A 289 18.03 9.33 2.81
C GLN A 289 18.96 9.15 1.61
N ASN A 290 19.80 10.15 1.33
CA ASN A 290 20.70 10.11 0.18
C ASN A 290 21.73 9.01 0.33
N LEU A 291 22.29 8.83 1.51
CA LEU A 291 23.25 7.78 1.82
C LEU A 291 22.68 6.38 1.56
N ILE A 292 21.44 6.13 2.01
CA ILE A 292 20.77 4.84 1.77
C ILE A 292 20.47 4.66 0.28
N ASN A 293 19.92 5.70 -0.38
CA ASN A 293 19.57 5.62 -1.81
C ASN A 293 20.80 5.35 -2.71
N GLU A 294 21.94 5.94 -2.40
CA GLU A 294 23.20 5.64 -3.10
C GLU A 294 23.60 4.18 -2.91
N SER A 295 23.49 3.65 -1.68
CA SER A 295 23.87 2.28 -1.35
C SER A 295 22.94 1.21 -1.95
N TYR A 296 21.70 1.55 -2.28
CA TYR A 296 20.76 0.61 -2.89
C TYR A 296 21.19 0.13 -4.27
N LYS A 297 22.08 0.84 -4.96
CA LYS A 297 22.69 0.37 -6.21
C LYS A 297 23.52 -0.90 -5.99
N ASP A 298 24.30 -0.93 -4.92
CA ASP A 298 25.10 -2.10 -4.56
C ASP A 298 24.21 -3.25 -4.08
N PHE A 299 23.19 -2.96 -3.28
CA PHE A 299 22.19 -3.93 -2.86
C PHE A 299 21.52 -4.63 -4.06
N LEU A 300 21.05 -3.88 -5.04
CA LEU A 300 20.41 -4.43 -6.24
C LEU A 300 21.40 -5.26 -7.07
N LYS A 301 22.64 -4.80 -7.19
CA LYS A 301 23.70 -5.53 -7.88
C LYS A 301 24.02 -6.86 -7.21
N GLU A 302 24.07 -6.91 -5.88
CA GLU A 302 24.28 -8.17 -5.13
C GLU A 302 23.14 -9.18 -5.38
N LEU A 303 21.93 -8.72 -5.63
CA LEU A 303 20.80 -9.58 -5.99
C LEU A 303 20.80 -10.01 -7.46
N GLY A 304 21.70 -9.50 -8.30
CA GLY A 304 21.70 -9.74 -9.76
C GLY A 304 20.70 -8.86 -10.54
N VAL A 305 20.19 -7.79 -9.93
CA VAL A 305 19.31 -6.82 -10.58
C VAL A 305 20.14 -5.81 -11.36
N ASN A 306 20.00 -5.79 -12.68
CA ASN A 306 20.84 -4.97 -13.57
C ASN A 306 20.24 -3.59 -13.91
N SER A 307 18.96 -3.35 -13.60
CA SER A 307 18.28 -2.11 -13.97
C SER A 307 17.18 -1.75 -12.97
N GLY A 308 16.88 -0.45 -12.86
CA GLY A 308 15.89 0.09 -11.96
C GLY A 308 16.49 0.68 -10.69
N GLU A 309 15.65 1.30 -9.88
CA GLU A 309 16.06 1.98 -8.66
C GLU A 309 15.10 1.64 -7.50
N LEU A 310 15.67 1.38 -6.34
CA LEU A 310 14.95 1.35 -5.07
C LEU A 310 15.20 2.67 -4.34
N GLN A 311 14.14 3.26 -3.77
CA GLN A 311 14.25 4.54 -3.09
C GLN A 311 13.60 4.48 -1.71
N ILE A 312 14.32 5.01 -0.71
CA ILE A 312 13.75 5.38 0.57
C ILE A 312 13.51 6.89 0.59
N LYS A 313 12.45 7.34 1.26
CA LYS A 313 12.09 8.75 1.37
C LYS A 313 12.05 9.19 2.81
N PHE A 314 12.50 10.40 3.02
CA PHE A 314 12.29 11.12 4.27
C PHE A 314 10.84 11.62 4.32
N GLU A 315 10.01 10.98 5.13
CA GLU A 315 8.57 11.24 5.23
C GLU A 315 8.25 12.26 6.32
N GLY A 316 9.11 12.41 7.34
CA GLY A 316 8.88 13.41 8.36
C GLY A 316 9.73 13.28 9.63
N ILE A 317 9.43 14.17 10.57
CA ILE A 317 10.03 14.21 11.92
C ILE A 317 8.92 14.10 12.95
N PHE A 318 9.08 13.20 13.91
CA PHE A 318 8.27 13.21 15.12
C PHE A 318 8.93 14.09 16.18
N LYS A 319 8.28 15.20 16.56
CA LYS A 319 8.74 16.07 17.66
C LYS A 319 8.89 15.29 18.96
N THR A 320 7.89 14.45 19.23
CA THR A 320 7.88 13.51 20.34
C THR A 320 7.42 12.17 19.78
N PHE A 321 8.16 11.12 20.09
CA PHE A 321 7.89 9.77 19.60
C PHE A 321 8.00 8.78 20.74
N PHE A 322 6.93 8.05 21.01
CA PHE A 322 6.90 6.96 21.96
C PHE A 322 6.96 5.63 21.23
N MET A 323 7.94 4.79 21.58
CA MET A 323 8.08 3.43 21.10
C MET A 323 7.89 2.46 22.27
N GLY A 324 6.76 1.74 22.28
CA GLY A 324 6.40 0.76 23.31
C GLY A 324 6.76 -0.67 22.90
N SER A 325 6.17 -1.16 21.85
CA SER A 325 6.39 -2.51 21.33
C SER A 325 6.08 -2.56 19.83
N LYS A 326 6.24 -3.75 19.20
CA LYS A 326 5.91 -3.96 17.77
C LYS A 326 4.50 -3.48 17.47
N LYS A 327 4.37 -2.55 16.50
CA LYS A 327 3.11 -1.91 16.08
C LYS A 327 2.42 -1.04 17.16
N HIS A 328 3.02 -0.87 18.34
CA HIS A 328 2.50 -0.02 19.41
C HIS A 328 3.43 1.18 19.64
N TYR A 329 3.31 2.17 18.78
CA TYR A 329 4.04 3.43 18.84
C TYR A 329 3.14 4.59 18.40
N PHE A 330 3.44 5.78 18.89
CA PHE A 330 2.75 7.01 18.49
C PHE A 330 3.69 8.20 18.62
N GLY A 331 3.39 9.28 17.91
CA GLY A 331 4.19 10.48 17.97
C GLY A 331 3.48 11.68 17.35
N GLN A 332 4.01 12.86 17.64
CA GLN A 332 3.57 14.12 17.04
C GLN A 332 4.42 14.43 15.83
N LEU A 333 3.87 14.24 14.63
CA LEU A 333 4.52 14.57 13.37
C LEU A 333 4.52 16.09 13.17
N ILE A 334 5.67 16.68 12.84
CA ILE A 334 5.88 18.13 12.64
C ILE A 334 6.35 18.50 11.23
N TYR A 335 6.69 17.51 10.42
CA TYR A 335 7.11 17.69 9.04
C TYR A 335 6.73 16.45 8.22
N LEU A 336 6.22 16.65 7.01
CA LEU A 336 5.88 15.65 6.02
C LEU A 336 6.56 15.97 4.69
#